data_22b3512c705a5af57bd0866e4211c27d
#
_entry.id   22b3512c705a5af57bd0866e4211c27d
#
_cell.length_a   1.000
_cell.length_b   1.000
_cell.length_c   1.000
_cell.angle_alpha   90.00
_cell.angle_beta   90.00
_cell.angle_gamma   90.00
#
_symmetry.space_group_name_H-M   'P 1'
#
loop_
_entity.id
_entity.type
_entity.pdbx_description
1 polymer ?
#
loop_
_entity_poly.entity_id
_entity_poly.type
_entity_poly.pdbx_seq_one_letter_code
_entity_poly.pdbx_strand_id
1 'polypeptide(L)'
;MSVWRLAAIGALAGITVAASGGAQAETYGQNRDQLGLVLETDAEIGGDNVVKVFYTNGDTQNIKAGQGVTLAAGVHYKPAGFPIDFAATAGYKFVTTAADNTDLRIERVVIKATGTYALPYNLWAAAGPVWHVGTKLKGDGFVPNIDFGDAVGATVGFGWRWVGISYTNIHYTSPYTGRIDGSNVGVSLMYKF
;
A
#
# COMPACT_ATOMS: atom_id res chain seq x y z
N MET A 1 8.77 -15.98 36.68
CA MET A 1 9.78 -16.01 35.61
C MET A 1 9.05 -15.80 34.30
N SER A 2 9.15 -14.56 33.81
CA SER A 2 8.39 -14.06 32.67
C SER A 2 9.14 -14.36 31.37
N VAL A 3 8.55 -15.09 30.44
CA VAL A 3 9.09 -15.30 29.09
C VAL A 3 8.26 -14.44 28.14
N TRP A 4 8.79 -13.28 27.81
CA TRP A 4 8.30 -12.45 26.74
C TRP A 4 8.50 -13.16 25.42
N ARG A 5 7.44 -13.72 24.84
CA ARG A 5 7.43 -14.09 23.44
C ARG A 5 6.73 -12.98 22.66
N LEU A 6 7.53 -12.11 22.07
CA LEU A 6 7.12 -11.29 20.94
C LEU A 6 6.63 -12.24 19.84
N ALA A 7 5.33 -12.28 19.63
CA ALA A 7 4.77 -12.83 18.42
C ALA A 7 5.12 -11.88 17.28
N ALA A 8 6.20 -12.24 16.59
CA ALA A 8 6.66 -11.54 15.41
C ALA A 8 5.56 -11.59 14.35
N ILE A 9 5.31 -10.43 13.76
CA ILE A 9 4.66 -10.25 12.48
C ILE A 9 5.49 -11.04 11.45
N GLY A 10 5.16 -12.29 11.27
CA GLY A 10 5.83 -13.20 10.35
C GLY A 10 5.00 -13.40 9.11
N ALA A 11 5.09 -12.50 8.16
CA ALA A 11 4.82 -12.79 6.76
C ALA A 11 5.51 -11.77 5.87
N LEU A 12 6.81 -11.59 6.04
CA LEU A 12 7.65 -11.18 4.93
C LEU A 12 7.94 -12.47 4.12
N ALA A 13 7.02 -12.81 3.22
CA ALA A 13 7.34 -13.75 2.16
C ALA A 13 8.51 -13.15 1.38
N GLY A 14 9.69 -13.72 1.53
CA GLY A 14 10.89 -13.33 0.82
C GLY A 14 10.68 -13.54 -0.68
N ILE A 15 10.31 -12.49 -1.38
CA ILE A 15 10.49 -12.42 -2.82
C ILE A 15 11.95 -12.03 -3.03
N THR A 16 12.80 -13.04 -3.15
CA THR A 16 14.17 -12.85 -3.64
C THR A 16 14.06 -12.60 -5.14
N VAL A 17 13.79 -11.37 -5.54
CA VAL A 17 14.02 -10.95 -6.91
C VAL A 17 15.53 -10.83 -7.04
N ALA A 18 16.15 -11.76 -7.75
CA ALA A 18 17.53 -11.63 -8.17
C ALA A 18 17.61 -10.47 -9.18
N ALA A 19 17.72 -9.26 -8.66
CA ALA A 19 17.96 -8.06 -9.45
C ALA A 19 19.44 -8.03 -9.85
N SER A 20 19.79 -8.78 -10.90
CA SER A 20 21.00 -8.50 -11.68
C SER A 20 20.69 -7.36 -12.66
N GLY A 21 20.37 -6.21 -12.15
CA GLY A 21 20.19 -4.98 -12.91
C GLY A 21 20.95 -3.87 -12.20
N GLY A 22 22.08 -3.47 -12.76
CA GLY A 22 22.87 -2.38 -12.22
C GLY A 22 22.01 -1.14 -12.00
N ALA A 23 22.20 -0.51 -10.86
CA ALA A 23 21.67 0.83 -10.60
C ALA A 23 22.21 1.74 -11.72
N GLN A 24 21.38 2.02 -12.72
CA GLN A 24 21.71 3.03 -13.72
C GLN A 24 21.62 4.37 -12.99
N ALA A 25 22.79 4.94 -12.72
CA ALA A 25 22.90 6.35 -12.41
C ALA A 25 22.20 7.10 -13.56
N GLU A 26 21.09 7.78 -13.26
CA GLU A 26 20.41 8.62 -14.25
C GLU A 26 21.39 9.67 -14.74
N THR A 27 21.91 9.45 -15.94
CA THR A 27 22.68 10.46 -16.65
C THR A 27 21.70 11.55 -17.06
N TYR A 28 21.83 12.71 -16.43
CA TYR A 28 21.13 13.94 -16.82
C TYR A 28 21.47 14.21 -18.29
N GLY A 29 20.50 13.96 -19.19
CA GLY A 29 20.70 14.21 -20.62
C GLY A 29 20.01 13.28 -21.61
N GLN A 30 19.09 12.42 -21.20
CA GLN A 30 18.33 11.64 -22.19
C GLN A 30 17.15 12.48 -22.72
N ASN A 31 17.37 13.03 -23.91
CA ASN A 31 16.34 13.77 -24.67
C ASN A 31 15.39 12.79 -25.40
N ARG A 32 14.93 11.72 -24.72
CA ARG A 32 14.03 10.71 -25.26
C ARG A 32 12.97 10.36 -24.22
N ASP A 33 11.78 10.09 -24.73
CA ASP A 33 10.70 9.53 -23.92
C ASP A 33 11.11 8.17 -23.35
N GLN A 34 10.78 7.94 -22.09
CA GLN A 34 11.01 6.65 -21.41
C GLN A 34 9.66 6.05 -21.04
N LEU A 35 9.44 4.84 -21.50
CA LEU A 35 8.29 4.02 -21.14
C LEU A 35 8.81 2.72 -20.55
N GLY A 36 8.32 2.32 -19.38
CA GLY A 36 8.78 1.12 -18.72
C GLY A 36 7.73 0.54 -17.78
N LEU A 37 8.12 -0.54 -17.11
CA LEU A 37 7.31 -1.20 -16.11
C LEU A 37 7.63 -0.68 -14.72
N VAL A 38 6.66 -0.75 -13.81
CA VAL A 38 6.85 -0.45 -12.40
C VAL A 38 6.26 -1.58 -11.56
N LEU A 39 7.02 -1.99 -10.53
CA LEU A 39 6.56 -2.84 -9.44
C LEU A 39 6.57 -2.03 -8.15
N GLU A 40 5.50 -2.17 -7.38
CA GLU A 40 5.32 -1.44 -6.13
C GLU A 40 4.83 -2.39 -5.03
N THR A 41 5.38 -2.23 -3.84
CA THR A 41 4.91 -2.91 -2.63
C THR A 41 4.80 -1.88 -1.52
N ASP A 42 3.64 -1.81 -0.87
CA ASP A 42 3.42 -0.92 0.26
C ASP A 42 3.05 -1.72 1.51
N ALA A 43 3.56 -1.28 2.65
CA ALA A 43 3.10 -1.70 3.97
C ALA A 43 2.55 -0.48 4.71
N GLU A 44 1.25 -0.49 5.02
CA GLU A 44 0.51 0.69 5.44
C GLU A 44 -0.24 0.45 6.74
N ILE A 45 -0.35 1.49 7.56
CA ILE A 45 -1.11 1.50 8.81
C ILE A 45 -1.84 2.83 8.98
N GLY A 46 -3.08 2.78 9.47
CA GLY A 46 -3.88 3.98 9.73
C GLY A 46 -5.37 3.74 9.57
N GLY A 47 -6.11 4.82 9.70
CA GLY A 47 -7.57 4.82 9.59
C GLY A 47 -8.30 4.38 10.87
N ASP A 48 -9.62 4.40 10.78
CA ASP A 48 -10.51 3.99 11.86
C ASP A 48 -10.40 2.49 12.16
N ASN A 49 -10.71 2.12 13.40
CA ASN A 49 -10.84 0.73 13.79
C ASN A 49 -12.13 0.15 13.19
N VAL A 50 -11.99 -0.84 12.32
CA VAL A 50 -13.13 -1.52 11.68
C VAL A 50 -13.58 -2.72 12.51
N VAL A 51 -12.62 -3.49 13.04
CA VAL A 51 -12.88 -4.68 13.83
C VAL A 51 -11.91 -4.73 15.01
N LYS A 52 -12.45 -5.10 16.18
CA LYS A 52 -11.64 -5.46 17.34
C LYS A 52 -11.74 -6.97 17.55
N VAL A 53 -10.62 -7.65 17.44
CA VAL A 53 -10.52 -9.09 17.68
C VAL A 53 -10.07 -9.32 19.11
N PHE A 54 -10.78 -10.23 19.81
CA PHE A 54 -10.43 -10.67 21.16
C PHE A 54 -9.87 -12.09 21.06
N TYR A 55 -8.66 -12.28 21.54
CA TYR A 55 -8.04 -13.59 21.62
C TYR A 55 -8.39 -14.32 22.90
N THR A 56 -8.34 -15.63 22.87
CA THR A 56 -8.62 -16.49 24.05
C THR A 56 -7.62 -16.31 25.19
N ASN A 57 -6.44 -15.78 24.90
CA ASN A 57 -5.41 -15.43 25.88
C ASN A 57 -5.63 -14.07 26.57
N GLY A 58 -6.71 -13.34 26.22
CA GLY A 58 -7.03 -12.02 26.74
C GLY A 58 -6.42 -10.83 25.94
N ASP A 59 -5.61 -11.11 24.94
CA ASP A 59 -5.08 -10.06 24.05
C ASP A 59 -6.16 -9.52 23.11
N THR A 60 -5.94 -8.33 22.59
CA THR A 60 -6.83 -7.73 21.61
C THR A 60 -6.05 -7.17 20.42
N GLN A 61 -6.59 -7.33 19.22
CA GLN A 61 -6.06 -6.73 18.00
C GLN A 61 -7.11 -5.85 17.34
N ASN A 62 -6.73 -4.64 16.95
CA ASN A 62 -7.58 -3.76 16.16
C ASN A 62 -7.16 -3.85 14.69
N ILE A 63 -8.12 -4.12 13.81
CA ILE A 63 -7.95 -4.02 12.36
C ILE A 63 -8.41 -2.63 11.94
N LYS A 64 -7.52 -1.90 11.29
CA LYS A 64 -7.78 -0.53 10.83
C LYS A 64 -8.16 -0.50 9.35
N ALA A 65 -9.02 0.44 8.98
CA ALA A 65 -9.54 0.57 7.62
C ALA A 65 -8.44 0.84 6.56
N GLY A 66 -7.42 1.62 6.92
CA GLY A 66 -6.31 1.95 6.04
C GLY A 66 -5.15 0.96 6.06
N GLN A 67 -5.15 0.02 6.99
CA GLN A 67 -4.07 -0.95 7.17
C GLN A 67 -4.00 -1.98 6.03
N GLY A 68 -2.79 -2.49 5.75
CA GLY A 68 -2.58 -3.63 4.86
C GLY A 68 -1.25 -3.62 4.14
N VAL A 69 -1.02 -4.69 3.39
CA VAL A 69 0.07 -4.81 2.44
C VAL A 69 -0.51 -4.76 1.04
N THR A 70 0.11 -3.96 0.17
CA THR A 70 -0.26 -3.83 -1.25
C THR A 70 0.84 -4.41 -2.10
N LEU A 71 0.48 -5.22 -3.09
CA LEU A 71 1.36 -5.65 -4.18
C LEU A 71 0.77 -5.13 -5.47
N ALA A 72 1.53 -4.30 -6.20
CA ALA A 72 1.06 -3.64 -7.41
C ALA A 72 2.08 -3.71 -8.54
N ALA A 73 1.57 -3.69 -9.76
CA ALA A 73 2.36 -3.58 -10.97
C ALA A 73 1.70 -2.57 -11.93
N GLY A 74 2.49 -2.00 -12.81
CA GLY A 74 1.98 -1.02 -13.76
C GLY A 74 3.02 -0.55 -14.76
N VAL A 75 2.76 0.62 -15.31
CA VAL A 75 3.64 1.27 -16.28
C VAL A 75 4.01 2.67 -15.82
N HIS A 76 5.17 3.13 -16.23
CA HIS A 76 5.56 4.52 -16.07
C HIS A 76 5.96 5.14 -17.41
N TYR A 77 5.76 6.45 -17.52
CA TYR A 77 6.10 7.22 -18.68
C TYR A 77 6.74 8.55 -18.26
N LYS A 78 7.96 8.78 -18.70
CA LYS A 78 8.70 10.02 -18.49
C LYS A 78 8.93 10.70 -19.85
N PRO A 79 8.20 11.80 -20.14
CA PRO A 79 8.38 12.55 -21.36
C PRO A 79 9.77 13.19 -21.44
N ALA A 80 10.33 13.25 -22.65
CA ALA A 80 11.59 13.94 -22.91
C ALA A 80 11.52 15.41 -22.47
N GLY A 81 12.55 15.86 -21.75
CA GLY A 81 12.63 17.25 -21.28
C GLY A 81 11.61 17.65 -20.21
N PHE A 82 10.77 16.73 -19.72
CA PHE A 82 9.81 16.99 -18.66
C PHE A 82 10.29 16.42 -17.31
N PRO A 83 10.20 17.17 -16.22
CA PRO A 83 10.79 16.77 -14.95
C PRO A 83 9.97 15.75 -14.16
N ILE A 84 8.75 15.42 -14.62
CA ILE A 84 7.84 14.50 -13.94
C ILE A 84 7.76 13.18 -14.69
N ASP A 85 7.91 12.09 -13.95
CA ASP A 85 7.69 10.73 -14.39
C ASP A 85 6.28 10.29 -13.91
N PHE A 86 5.40 10.00 -14.83
CA PHE A 86 4.03 9.56 -14.57
C PHE A 86 3.99 8.05 -14.44
N ALA A 87 3.28 7.53 -13.45
CA ALA A 87 3.07 6.10 -13.28
C ALA A 87 1.60 5.79 -13.05
N ALA A 88 1.14 4.67 -13.61
CA ALA A 88 -0.15 4.08 -13.35
C ALA A 88 0.05 2.64 -12.88
N THR A 89 -0.42 2.32 -11.68
CA THR A 89 -0.30 0.98 -11.09
C THR A 89 -1.65 0.44 -10.67
N ALA A 90 -1.80 -0.89 -10.75
CA ALA A 90 -2.93 -1.61 -10.19
C ALA A 90 -2.40 -2.75 -9.31
N GLY A 91 -3.00 -2.92 -8.15
CA GLY A 91 -2.53 -3.89 -7.16
C GLY A 91 -3.64 -4.42 -6.28
N TYR A 92 -3.26 -5.38 -5.46
CA TYR A 92 -4.15 -5.99 -4.48
C TYR A 92 -3.63 -5.68 -3.08
N LYS A 93 -4.50 -5.07 -2.28
CA LYS A 93 -4.23 -4.74 -0.88
C LYS A 93 -5.02 -5.66 0.03
N PHE A 94 -4.32 -6.23 1.01
CA PHE A 94 -4.95 -7.13 1.98
C PHE A 94 -4.36 -6.92 3.37
N VAL A 95 -5.17 -7.23 4.36
CA VAL A 95 -4.77 -7.42 5.74
C VAL A 95 -5.46 -8.67 6.25
N THR A 96 -4.72 -9.54 6.91
CA THR A 96 -5.24 -10.74 7.53
C THR A 96 -4.95 -10.71 9.02
N THR A 97 -5.86 -11.26 9.82
CA THR A 97 -5.55 -11.62 11.20
C THR A 97 -5.47 -13.12 11.28
N ALA A 98 -4.40 -13.63 11.85
CA ALA A 98 -4.31 -15.04 12.22
C ALA A 98 -4.69 -15.17 13.70
N ALA A 99 -5.99 -15.37 13.97
CA ALA A 99 -6.43 -15.93 15.24
C ALA A 99 -6.68 -17.42 15.02
N ASP A 100 -6.35 -18.26 16.01
CA ASP A 100 -6.46 -19.72 15.90
C ASP A 100 -7.86 -20.23 15.52
N ASN A 101 -8.87 -19.37 15.58
CA ASN A 101 -10.27 -19.68 15.36
C ASN A 101 -11.02 -18.72 14.43
N THR A 102 -10.35 -17.75 13.80
CA THR A 102 -11.03 -16.74 12.97
C THR A 102 -10.10 -16.11 11.93
N ASP A 103 -10.40 -16.30 10.67
CA ASP A 103 -9.75 -15.64 9.55
C ASP A 103 -10.52 -14.36 9.14
N LEU A 104 -10.20 -13.24 9.78
CA LEU A 104 -10.72 -11.95 9.34
C LEU A 104 -9.79 -11.37 8.29
N ARG A 105 -10.36 -10.99 7.14
CA ARG A 105 -9.59 -10.39 6.05
C ARG A 105 -10.29 -9.17 5.49
N ILE A 106 -9.54 -8.07 5.34
CA ILE A 106 -9.94 -6.94 4.52
C ILE A 106 -9.15 -6.99 3.23
N GLU A 107 -9.85 -6.91 2.11
CA GLU A 107 -9.25 -6.97 0.78
C GLU A 107 -9.83 -5.90 -0.14
N ARG A 108 -9.01 -5.43 -1.10
CA ARG A 108 -9.42 -4.45 -2.10
C ARG A 108 -8.42 -4.39 -3.24
N VAL A 109 -8.88 -3.95 -4.41
CA VAL A 109 -8.00 -3.55 -5.51
C VAL A 109 -7.63 -2.08 -5.30
N VAL A 110 -6.35 -1.76 -5.47
CA VAL A 110 -5.81 -0.40 -5.39
C VAL A 110 -5.31 -0.01 -6.78
N ILE A 111 -5.79 1.12 -7.28
CA ILE A 111 -5.31 1.73 -8.52
C ILE A 111 -4.72 3.08 -8.16
N LYS A 112 -3.49 3.37 -8.59
CA LYS A 112 -2.82 4.66 -8.37
C LYS A 112 -2.42 5.27 -9.71
N ALA A 113 -2.52 6.59 -9.82
CA ALA A 113 -1.92 7.34 -10.90
C ALA A 113 -1.09 8.47 -10.27
N THR A 114 0.23 8.41 -10.37
CA THR A 114 1.13 9.31 -9.65
C THR A 114 2.07 10.03 -10.60
N GLY A 115 2.39 11.29 -10.28
CA GLY A 115 3.50 12.03 -10.85
C GLY A 115 4.65 12.06 -9.86
N THR A 116 5.83 11.63 -10.28
CA THR A 116 7.06 11.59 -9.49
C THR A 116 8.03 12.65 -9.98
N TYR A 117 8.47 13.54 -9.10
CA TYR A 117 9.50 14.53 -9.36
C TYR A 117 10.82 14.08 -8.74
N ALA A 118 11.86 13.97 -9.57
CA ALA A 118 13.21 13.61 -9.11
C ALA A 118 13.89 14.81 -8.45
N LEU A 119 14.45 14.59 -7.27
CA LEU A 119 15.20 15.55 -6.48
C LEU A 119 16.69 15.19 -6.46
N PRO A 120 17.59 16.12 -6.10
CA PRO A 120 19.00 15.81 -5.91
C PRO A 120 19.23 14.65 -4.92
N TYR A 121 20.38 13.99 -5.00
CA TYR A 121 20.80 12.90 -4.10
C TYR A 121 19.94 11.64 -4.17
N ASN A 122 19.34 11.35 -5.33
CA ASN A 122 18.41 10.22 -5.53
C ASN A 122 17.16 10.29 -4.66
N LEU A 123 16.77 11.48 -4.22
CA LEU A 123 15.50 11.72 -3.57
C LEU A 123 14.40 11.88 -4.63
N TRP A 124 13.17 11.65 -4.22
CA TRP A 124 11.99 11.87 -5.05
C TRP A 124 10.79 12.29 -4.20
N ALA A 125 9.89 13.03 -4.81
CA ALA A 125 8.57 13.32 -4.28
C ALA A 125 7.52 12.89 -5.30
N ALA A 126 6.42 12.30 -4.84
CA ALA A 126 5.34 11.84 -5.70
C ALA A 126 3.99 12.28 -5.14
N ALA A 127 3.02 12.50 -6.02
CA ALA A 127 1.65 12.75 -5.63
C ALA A 127 0.70 12.29 -6.73
N GLY A 128 -0.54 11.94 -6.34
CA GLY A 128 -1.56 11.59 -7.30
C GLY A 128 -2.84 11.02 -6.68
N PRO A 129 -3.86 10.78 -7.51
CA PRO A 129 -5.08 10.12 -7.09
C PRO A 129 -4.87 8.62 -6.84
N VAL A 130 -5.70 8.09 -5.95
CA VAL A 130 -5.79 6.67 -5.62
C VAL A 130 -7.25 6.25 -5.59
N TRP A 131 -7.55 5.09 -6.14
CA TRP A 131 -8.85 4.44 -6.11
C TRP A 131 -8.74 3.10 -5.40
N HIS A 132 -9.60 2.87 -4.43
CA HIS A 132 -9.81 1.56 -3.82
C HIS A 132 -11.13 1.00 -4.34
N VAL A 133 -11.07 -0.17 -4.98
CA VAL A 133 -12.21 -0.80 -5.64
C VAL A 133 -12.54 -2.11 -4.95
N GLY A 134 -13.84 -2.33 -4.69
CA GLY A 134 -14.33 -3.57 -4.12
C GLY A 134 -13.81 -3.85 -2.72
N THR A 135 -13.75 -2.82 -1.84
CA THR A 135 -13.30 -2.96 -0.47
C THR A 135 -14.26 -3.83 0.34
N LYS A 136 -13.80 -4.98 0.81
CA LYS A 136 -14.61 -5.96 1.54
C LYS A 136 -13.93 -6.43 2.81
N LEU A 137 -14.70 -6.51 3.89
CA LEU A 137 -14.38 -7.27 5.08
C LEU A 137 -15.01 -8.66 4.95
N LYS A 138 -14.19 -9.70 5.04
CA LYS A 138 -14.62 -11.10 5.12
C LYS A 138 -14.45 -11.60 6.53
N GLY A 139 -15.53 -12.06 7.13
CA GLY A 139 -15.60 -12.40 8.56
C GLY A 139 -15.67 -13.88 8.88
N ASP A 140 -15.55 -14.75 7.87
CA ASP A 140 -15.53 -16.22 7.96
C ASP A 140 -16.55 -16.84 8.95
N GLY A 141 -17.76 -16.25 8.96
CA GLY A 141 -18.88 -16.70 9.80
C GLY A 141 -18.92 -16.12 11.23
N PHE A 142 -17.89 -15.42 11.69
CA PHE A 142 -17.88 -14.77 13.01
C PHE A 142 -18.41 -13.34 13.00
N VAL A 143 -18.13 -12.60 11.92
CA VAL A 143 -18.71 -11.28 11.66
C VAL A 143 -19.36 -11.30 10.29
N PRO A 144 -20.44 -10.53 10.08
CA PRO A 144 -21.01 -10.39 8.74
C PRO A 144 -19.97 -9.86 7.75
N ASN A 145 -20.02 -10.36 6.52
CA ASN A 145 -19.26 -9.75 5.44
C ASN A 145 -19.79 -8.33 5.20
N ILE A 146 -18.90 -7.36 5.15
CA ILE A 146 -19.24 -5.95 4.93
C ILE A 146 -18.59 -5.50 3.62
N ASP A 147 -19.41 -4.95 2.74
CA ASP A 147 -18.97 -4.27 1.53
C ASP A 147 -18.95 -2.76 1.80
N PHE A 148 -17.75 -2.14 1.67
CA PHE A 148 -17.58 -0.70 1.86
C PHE A 148 -17.69 0.08 0.55
N GLY A 149 -17.91 -0.60 -0.56
CA GLY A 149 -17.93 0.01 -1.88
C GLY A 149 -16.56 0.48 -2.37
N ASP A 150 -16.62 1.39 -3.34
CA ASP A 150 -15.44 2.00 -3.93
C ASP A 150 -15.14 3.32 -3.25
N ALA A 151 -13.86 3.69 -3.21
CA ALA A 151 -13.42 4.94 -2.61
C ALA A 151 -12.34 5.61 -3.47
N VAL A 152 -12.35 6.95 -3.48
CA VAL A 152 -11.36 7.77 -4.17
C VAL A 152 -10.67 8.65 -3.14
N GLY A 153 -9.36 8.77 -3.29
CA GLY A 153 -8.51 9.56 -2.42
C GLY A 153 -7.31 10.14 -3.15
N ALA A 154 -6.37 10.65 -2.38
CA ALA A 154 -5.11 11.17 -2.87
C ALA A 154 -3.96 10.60 -2.04
N THR A 155 -2.82 10.38 -2.70
CA THR A 155 -1.58 9.94 -2.05
C THR A 155 -0.47 10.94 -2.31
N VAL A 156 0.40 11.10 -1.32
CA VAL A 156 1.68 11.81 -1.44
C VAL A 156 2.78 10.92 -0.90
N GLY A 157 3.95 10.99 -1.51
CA GLY A 157 5.09 10.17 -1.11
C GLY A 157 6.40 10.95 -1.21
N PHE A 158 7.35 10.54 -0.40
CA PHE A 158 8.71 11.03 -0.43
C PHE A 158 9.67 9.87 -0.17
N GLY A 159 10.77 9.81 -0.92
CA GLY A 159 11.67 8.69 -0.75
C GLY A 159 13.06 8.91 -1.30
N TRP A 160 13.86 7.87 -1.17
CA TRP A 160 15.22 7.78 -1.62
C TRP A 160 15.42 6.48 -2.41
N ARG A 161 15.92 6.61 -3.65
CA ARG A 161 16.05 5.47 -4.57
C ARG A 161 14.73 4.71 -4.74
N TRP A 162 14.68 3.46 -4.31
CA TRP A 162 13.55 2.54 -4.44
C TRP A 162 12.68 2.45 -3.19
N VAL A 163 13.04 3.14 -2.09
CA VAL A 163 12.29 3.12 -0.82
C VAL A 163 11.73 4.51 -0.50
N GLY A 164 10.52 4.56 0.02
CA GLY A 164 9.88 5.80 0.44
C GLY A 164 8.88 5.61 1.55
N ILE A 165 8.36 6.73 2.01
CA ILE A 165 7.20 6.83 2.89
C ILE A 165 6.06 7.48 2.12
N SER A 166 4.85 7.06 2.39
CA SER A 166 3.65 7.60 1.76
C SER A 166 2.59 7.94 2.78
N TYR A 167 1.77 8.92 2.45
CA TYR A 167 0.52 9.21 3.13
C TYR A 167 -0.61 9.18 2.12
N THR A 168 -1.66 8.43 2.42
CA THR A 168 -2.87 8.34 1.61
C THR A 168 -4.05 8.87 2.42
N ASN A 169 -4.78 9.82 1.86
CA ASN A 169 -6.04 10.32 2.40
C ASN A 169 -7.19 9.70 1.60
N ILE A 170 -7.99 8.86 2.24
CA ILE A 170 -9.11 8.17 1.61
C ILE A 170 -10.19 7.85 2.64
N HIS A 171 -11.47 7.88 2.20
CA HIS A 171 -12.60 7.59 3.06
C HIS A 171 -13.52 6.59 2.37
N TYR A 172 -14.01 5.62 3.15
CA TYR A 172 -15.00 4.64 2.71
C TYR A 172 -16.40 5.02 3.22
N THR A 173 -17.40 4.45 2.58
CA THR A 173 -18.79 4.53 3.05
C THR A 173 -19.25 3.15 3.48
N SER A 174 -19.59 3.00 4.75
CA SER A 174 -20.19 1.77 5.28
C SER A 174 -21.71 1.89 5.31
N PRO A 175 -22.45 0.84 4.93
CA PRO A 175 -23.89 0.83 5.05
C PRO A 175 -24.39 0.88 6.50
N TYR A 176 -23.52 0.57 7.47
CA TYR A 176 -23.89 0.49 8.89
C TYR A 176 -23.44 1.70 9.71
N THR A 177 -22.28 2.27 9.43
CA THR A 177 -21.65 3.31 10.26
C THR A 177 -21.44 4.63 9.52
N GLY A 178 -21.81 4.69 8.23
CA GLY A 178 -21.59 5.87 7.41
C GLY A 178 -20.12 6.01 6.96
N ARG A 179 -19.56 7.20 7.10
CA ARG A 179 -18.18 7.50 6.65
C ARG A 179 -17.16 6.90 7.62
N ILE A 180 -16.18 6.20 7.06
CA ILE A 180 -15.05 5.59 7.77
C ILE A 180 -13.75 6.17 7.20
N ASP A 181 -12.86 6.64 8.06
CA ASP A 181 -11.54 7.08 7.66
C ASP A 181 -10.65 5.89 7.33
N GLY A 182 -10.16 5.84 6.09
CA GLY A 182 -9.20 4.86 5.58
C GLY A 182 -7.80 5.42 5.37
N SER A 183 -7.57 6.67 5.82
CA SER A 183 -6.27 7.33 5.64
C SER A 183 -5.15 6.56 6.33
N ASN A 184 -3.98 6.54 5.71
CA ASN A 184 -2.89 5.72 6.19
C ASN A 184 -1.53 6.34 5.90
N VAL A 185 -0.53 5.90 6.67
CA VAL A 185 0.89 6.14 6.43
C VAL A 185 1.53 4.79 6.12
N GLY A 186 2.44 4.76 5.16
CA GLY A 186 3.10 3.53 4.76
C GLY A 186 4.55 3.69 4.39
N VAL A 187 5.21 2.53 4.28
CA VAL A 187 6.52 2.39 3.63
C VAL A 187 6.29 1.77 2.27
N SER A 188 6.85 2.38 1.25
CA SER A 188 6.71 1.96 -0.14
C SER A 188 8.06 1.50 -0.69
N LEU A 189 8.06 0.39 -1.41
CA LEU A 189 9.17 -0.07 -2.23
C LEU A 189 8.70 0.02 -3.68
N MET A 190 9.38 0.85 -4.49
CA MET A 190 9.03 1.06 -5.89
C MET A 190 10.25 0.80 -6.77
N TYR A 191 10.10 -0.06 -7.75
CA TYR A 191 11.14 -0.37 -8.73
C TYR A 191 10.62 -0.13 -10.15
N LYS A 192 11.36 0.67 -10.92
CA LYS A 192 11.08 1.01 -12.33
C LYS A 192 12.13 0.36 -13.23
N PHE A 193 11.67 -0.22 -14.35
CA PHE A 193 12.47 -0.94 -15.33
C PHE A 193 12.61 -0.13 -16.62
#